data_6d43cb178a4bc4de4f6b60216abcc76e
#
_entry.id   6d43cb178a4bc4de4f6b60216abcc76e
#
_cell.length_a   1.000
_cell.length_b   1.000
_cell.length_c   1.000
_cell.angle_alpha   90.00
_cell.angle_beta   90.00
_cell.angle_gamma   90.00
#
_symmetry.space_group_name_H-M   'P 1'
#
loop_
_entity.id
_entity.type
_entity.pdbx_description
1 polymer ?
#
loop_
_entity_poly.entity_id
_entity_poly.type
_entity_poly.pdbx_seq_one_letter_code
_entity_poly.pdbx_strand_id
1 'polypeptide(L)'
;MCIRDRKYPELKEALEDLPIKVWAGSDAIAQVVQAKPIDMVLTAMVGYAGLKPTIAAIKAGKAIALANKETLVVAGELITALAAEYKVPILPVDSEHSAIFQCLNGAYDNPVEKLLLTASGGPFRQKTMEELALVKKEQALKHPNWHMGAKITIDSASMMNKGFEVIEAKWLFGVQPSQIEVVVHPQ
;
A
#
# COMPACT_ATOMS: atom_id res chain seq x y z
N MET A 1 8.13 22.94 1.67
CA MET A 1 8.47 22.71 3.09
C MET A 1 7.29 22.01 3.77
N CYS A 2 7.47 20.79 4.24
CA CYS A 2 6.43 20.04 4.93
C CYS A 2 6.09 20.71 6.27
N ILE A 3 4.85 20.65 6.72
CA ILE A 3 4.44 21.19 8.05
C ILE A 3 5.31 20.58 9.17
N ARG A 4 5.72 19.33 9.02
CA ARG A 4 6.58 18.63 9.97
C ARG A 4 7.98 19.23 10.09
N ASP A 5 8.50 19.82 9.02
CA ASP A 5 9.85 20.44 9.03
C ASP A 5 9.90 21.71 9.89
N ARG A 6 8.75 22.37 10.10
CA ARG A 6 8.65 23.55 10.98
C ARG A 6 8.91 23.21 12.45
N LYS A 7 8.69 21.95 12.84
CA LYS A 7 8.89 21.46 14.21
C LYS A 7 10.29 20.86 14.43
N TYR A 8 11.14 20.86 13.40
CA TYR A 8 12.49 20.30 13.49
C TYR A 8 13.35 20.96 14.58
N PRO A 9 13.45 22.31 14.65
CA PRO A 9 14.27 22.94 15.70
C PRO A 9 13.80 22.58 17.11
N GLU A 10 12.47 22.68 17.35
CA GLU A 10 11.82 22.37 18.63
C GLU A 10 12.08 20.90 19.04
N LEU A 11 11.90 19.96 18.09
CA LEU A 11 12.12 18.55 18.35
C LEU A 11 13.60 18.23 18.57
N LYS A 12 14.49 18.87 17.82
CA LYS A 12 15.93 18.69 17.97
C LYS A 12 16.42 19.16 19.34
N GLU A 13 15.95 20.32 19.79
CA GLU A 13 16.25 20.86 21.14
C GLU A 13 15.70 19.95 22.24
N ALA A 14 14.42 19.51 22.13
CA ALA A 14 13.79 18.63 23.12
C ALA A 14 14.47 17.24 23.25
N LEU A 15 15.25 16.81 22.24
CA LEU A 15 15.91 15.51 22.21
C LEU A 15 17.44 15.62 22.25
N GLU A 16 18.00 16.80 22.57
CA GLU A 16 19.44 17.07 22.49
C GLU A 16 20.27 16.16 23.40
N ASP A 17 19.75 15.88 24.60
CA ASP A 17 20.41 15.02 25.60
C ASP A 17 20.22 13.52 25.37
N LEU A 18 19.49 13.13 24.31
CA LEU A 18 19.19 11.73 24.01
C LEU A 18 19.98 11.25 22.78
N PRO A 19 20.37 9.98 22.71
CA PRO A 19 21.06 9.42 21.54
C PRO A 19 20.06 9.19 20.37
N ILE A 20 19.23 10.20 20.07
CA ILE A 20 18.19 10.17 19.05
C ILE A 20 18.56 11.12 17.92
N LYS A 21 18.64 10.58 16.70
CA LYS A 21 18.89 11.37 15.51
C LYS A 21 17.60 11.89 14.93
N VAL A 22 17.47 13.20 14.82
CA VAL A 22 16.30 13.87 14.21
C VAL A 22 16.60 14.20 12.75
N TRP A 23 15.66 13.87 11.87
CA TRP A 23 15.75 14.09 10.42
C TRP A 23 14.64 15.03 9.96
N ALA A 24 14.93 15.90 8.99
CA ALA A 24 13.96 16.80 8.38
C ALA A 24 14.29 17.05 6.90
N GLY A 25 13.29 17.52 6.17
CA GLY A 25 13.39 17.79 4.74
C GLY A 25 12.73 16.73 3.86
N SER A 26 12.55 17.05 2.58
CA SER A 26 11.88 16.20 1.60
C SER A 26 12.53 14.83 1.42
N ASP A 27 13.83 14.74 1.63
CA ASP A 27 14.61 13.53 1.44
C ASP A 27 14.86 12.73 2.72
N ALA A 28 14.44 13.28 3.87
CA ALA A 28 14.70 12.70 5.18
C ALA A 28 14.17 11.26 5.30
N ILE A 29 12.97 10.98 4.78
CA ILE A 29 12.39 9.64 4.84
C ILE A 29 13.22 8.67 3.99
N ALA A 30 13.60 9.07 2.78
CA ALA A 30 14.43 8.24 1.91
C ALA A 30 15.85 8.01 2.47
N GLN A 31 16.35 8.92 3.30
CA GLN A 31 17.63 8.76 3.99
C GLN A 31 17.52 7.82 5.19
N VAL A 32 16.48 8.00 6.02
CA VAL A 32 16.34 7.21 7.26
C VAL A 32 16.10 5.73 6.98
N VAL A 33 15.35 5.37 5.92
CA VAL A 33 15.09 3.97 5.57
C VAL A 33 16.35 3.19 5.16
N GLN A 34 17.44 3.88 4.84
CA GLN A 34 18.73 3.29 4.48
C GLN A 34 19.63 3.03 5.70
N ALA A 35 19.21 3.41 6.91
CA ALA A 35 20.03 3.27 8.11
C ALA A 35 20.40 1.80 8.38
N LYS A 36 21.65 1.56 8.81
CA LYS A 36 22.18 0.19 9.04
C LYS A 36 21.33 -0.67 9.98
N PRO A 37 20.80 -0.15 11.12
CA PRO A 37 20.07 -0.98 12.08
C PRO A 37 18.64 -1.33 11.63
N ILE A 38 18.23 -0.93 10.43
CA ILE A 38 16.91 -1.26 9.88
C ILE A 38 17.04 -2.49 8.99
N ASP A 39 16.28 -3.53 9.27
CA ASP A 39 16.21 -4.75 8.46
C ASP A 39 14.99 -4.75 7.53
N MET A 40 13.90 -4.14 7.98
CA MET A 40 12.63 -4.08 7.26
C MET A 40 12.02 -2.69 7.33
N VAL A 41 11.39 -2.26 6.25
CA VAL A 41 10.67 -0.98 6.17
C VAL A 41 9.20 -1.24 5.92
N LEU A 42 8.34 -0.80 6.85
CA LEU A 42 6.90 -0.73 6.65
C LEU A 42 6.58 0.54 5.84
N THR A 43 6.18 0.37 4.58
CA THR A 43 5.81 1.47 3.69
C THR A 43 4.30 1.71 3.77
N ALA A 44 3.88 2.61 4.67
CA ALA A 44 2.47 2.93 4.94
C ALA A 44 2.11 4.40 4.61
N MET A 45 2.86 5.01 3.71
CA MET A 45 2.58 6.38 3.25
C MET A 45 1.45 6.38 2.22
N VAL A 46 0.61 7.40 2.25
CA VAL A 46 -0.53 7.52 1.33
C VAL A 46 -0.07 8.02 -0.04
N GLY A 47 -0.56 7.39 -1.10
CA GLY A 47 -0.37 7.82 -2.48
C GLY A 47 1.07 7.70 -2.97
N TYR A 48 1.45 8.56 -3.91
CA TYR A 48 2.77 8.54 -4.57
C TYR A 48 3.96 8.79 -3.64
N ALA A 49 3.73 9.40 -2.47
CA ALA A 49 4.80 9.75 -1.53
C ALA A 49 5.62 8.54 -1.01
N GLY A 50 5.04 7.34 -1.06
CA GLY A 50 5.71 6.10 -0.67
C GLY A 50 6.76 5.59 -1.66
N LEU A 51 6.69 5.98 -2.93
CA LEU A 51 7.52 5.40 -3.99
C LEU A 51 9.03 5.63 -3.77
N LYS A 52 9.45 6.89 -3.58
CA LYS A 52 10.86 7.24 -3.40
C LYS A 52 11.51 6.56 -2.18
N PRO A 53 10.88 6.56 -0.99
CA PRO A 53 11.40 5.81 0.16
C PRO A 53 11.47 4.30 -0.08
N THR A 54 10.48 3.71 -0.76
CA THR A 54 10.49 2.28 -1.09
C THR A 54 11.67 1.92 -1.99
N ILE A 55 11.93 2.70 -3.05
CA ILE A 55 13.10 2.51 -3.91
C ILE A 55 14.40 2.62 -3.11
N ALA A 56 14.51 3.62 -2.22
CA ALA A 56 15.69 3.82 -1.39
C ALA A 56 15.91 2.64 -0.43
N ALA A 57 14.86 2.12 0.18
CA ALA A 57 14.92 0.96 1.07
C ALA A 57 15.36 -0.31 0.33
N ILE A 58 14.78 -0.60 -0.86
CA ILE A 58 15.17 -1.74 -1.70
C ILE A 58 16.65 -1.66 -2.06
N LYS A 59 17.12 -0.52 -2.55
CA LYS A 59 18.54 -0.32 -2.91
C LYS A 59 19.49 -0.44 -1.72
N ALA A 60 18.99 -0.22 -0.51
CA ALA A 60 19.73 -0.41 0.73
C ALA A 60 19.61 -1.86 1.28
N GLY A 61 19.01 -2.78 0.54
CA GLY A 61 18.86 -4.19 0.91
C GLY A 61 17.86 -4.43 2.04
N LYS A 62 16.87 -3.54 2.24
CA LYS A 62 15.88 -3.67 3.30
C LYS A 62 14.65 -4.43 2.81
N ALA A 63 14.18 -5.41 3.57
CA ALA A 63 12.89 -6.05 3.31
C ALA A 63 11.75 -5.01 3.33
N ILE A 64 10.76 -5.18 2.46
CA ILE A 64 9.63 -4.26 2.35
C ILE A 64 8.37 -4.93 2.86
N ALA A 65 7.75 -4.36 3.90
CA ALA A 65 6.38 -4.65 4.30
C ALA A 65 5.47 -3.60 3.63
N LEU A 66 4.82 -3.98 2.55
CA LEU A 66 4.14 -3.06 1.64
C LEU A 66 2.66 -2.88 2.03
N ALA A 67 2.33 -1.72 2.61
CA ALA A 67 0.96 -1.26 2.83
C ALA A 67 0.52 -0.16 1.83
N ASN A 68 1.49 0.50 1.18
CA ASN A 68 1.24 1.54 0.18
C ASN A 68 1.08 0.90 -1.22
N LYS A 69 -0.14 0.46 -1.53
CA LYS A 69 -0.44 -0.19 -2.82
C LYS A 69 -0.16 0.70 -4.03
N GLU A 70 -0.28 2.01 -3.88
CA GLU A 70 -0.03 2.97 -4.96
C GLU A 70 1.40 2.87 -5.50
N THR A 71 2.35 2.43 -4.71
CA THR A 71 3.73 2.17 -5.14
C THR A 71 3.78 1.13 -6.27
N LEU A 72 3.04 0.03 -6.18
CA LEU A 72 2.96 -0.98 -7.24
C LEU A 72 2.02 -0.57 -8.37
N VAL A 73 0.97 0.20 -8.08
CA VAL A 73 0.07 0.73 -9.11
C VAL A 73 0.82 1.64 -10.08
N VAL A 74 1.68 2.51 -9.57
CA VAL A 74 2.41 3.51 -10.38
C VAL A 74 3.68 2.94 -11.00
N ALA A 75 4.38 2.07 -10.29
CA ALA A 75 5.73 1.65 -10.67
C ALA A 75 5.98 0.15 -10.38
N GLY A 76 4.97 -0.71 -10.53
CA GLY A 76 5.07 -2.12 -10.19
C GLY A 76 6.20 -2.84 -10.91
N GLU A 77 6.33 -2.64 -12.22
CA GLU A 77 7.43 -3.21 -13.02
C GLU A 77 8.81 -2.81 -12.48
N LEU A 78 9.01 -1.53 -12.21
CA LEU A 78 10.27 -1.01 -11.65
C LEU A 78 10.55 -1.58 -10.27
N ILE A 79 9.55 -1.59 -9.39
CA ILE A 79 9.71 -2.04 -7.99
C ILE A 79 10.00 -3.53 -7.91
N THR A 80 9.30 -4.36 -8.68
CA THR A 80 9.54 -5.80 -8.70
C THR A 80 10.89 -6.15 -9.34
N ALA A 81 11.29 -5.44 -10.41
CA ALA A 81 12.61 -5.60 -11.02
C ALA A 81 13.74 -5.23 -10.04
N LEU A 82 13.62 -4.09 -9.32
CA LEU A 82 14.59 -3.70 -8.30
C LEU A 82 14.62 -4.69 -7.14
N ALA A 83 13.47 -5.16 -6.67
CA ALA A 83 13.42 -6.14 -5.58
C ALA A 83 14.13 -7.44 -5.97
N ALA A 84 13.97 -7.91 -7.20
CA ALA A 84 14.67 -9.06 -7.74
C ALA A 84 16.20 -8.82 -7.86
N GLU A 85 16.61 -7.68 -8.40
CA GLU A 85 18.02 -7.27 -8.55
C GLU A 85 18.74 -7.23 -7.21
N TYR A 86 18.12 -6.60 -6.21
CA TYR A 86 18.70 -6.44 -4.86
C TYR A 86 18.38 -7.63 -3.93
N LYS A 87 17.65 -8.64 -4.41
CA LYS A 87 17.22 -9.84 -3.66
C LYS A 87 16.48 -9.48 -2.37
N VAL A 88 15.60 -8.51 -2.45
CA VAL A 88 14.80 -7.98 -1.35
C VAL A 88 13.39 -8.53 -1.41
N PRO A 89 12.87 -9.16 -0.33
CA PRO A 89 11.47 -9.59 -0.30
C PRO A 89 10.52 -8.40 -0.18
N ILE A 90 9.40 -8.48 -0.90
CA ILE A 90 8.24 -7.60 -0.74
C ILE A 90 7.12 -8.43 -0.11
N LEU A 91 6.72 -8.07 1.10
CA LEU A 91 5.70 -8.74 1.88
C LEU A 91 4.41 -7.89 1.86
N PRO A 92 3.28 -8.43 1.44
CA PRO A 92 2.03 -7.67 1.42
C PRO A 92 1.50 -7.44 2.83
N VAL A 93 1.07 -6.21 3.10
CA VAL A 93 0.41 -5.80 4.35
C VAL A 93 -1.08 -5.56 4.13
N ASP A 94 -1.48 -5.16 2.91
CA ASP A 94 -2.88 -5.04 2.56
C ASP A 94 -3.61 -6.37 2.83
N SER A 95 -4.78 -6.31 3.46
CA SER A 95 -5.45 -7.48 4.06
C SER A 95 -5.74 -8.59 3.06
N GLU A 96 -6.24 -8.24 1.90
CA GLU A 96 -6.56 -9.19 0.84
C GLU A 96 -5.30 -9.86 0.28
N HIS A 97 -4.25 -9.09 0.05
CA HIS A 97 -2.98 -9.61 -0.47
C HIS A 97 -2.23 -10.42 0.59
N SER A 98 -2.31 -10.01 1.85
CA SER A 98 -1.76 -10.79 2.97
C SER A 98 -2.46 -12.15 3.09
N ALA A 99 -3.79 -12.20 2.92
CA ALA A 99 -4.55 -13.44 2.92
C ALA A 99 -4.13 -14.35 1.74
N ILE A 100 -4.02 -13.80 0.52
CA ILE A 100 -3.55 -14.55 -0.66
C ILE A 100 -2.12 -15.08 -0.41
N PHE A 101 -1.23 -14.24 0.10
CA PHE A 101 0.15 -14.63 0.42
C PHE A 101 0.19 -15.81 1.40
N GLN A 102 -0.64 -15.79 2.43
CA GLN A 102 -0.75 -16.90 3.38
C GLN A 102 -1.27 -18.18 2.74
N CYS A 103 -2.24 -18.09 1.81
CA CYS A 103 -2.74 -19.25 1.07
C CYS A 103 -1.67 -19.86 0.14
N LEU A 104 -0.77 -19.04 -0.40
CA LEU A 104 0.31 -19.49 -1.28
C LEU A 104 1.54 -20.03 -0.51
N ASN A 105 1.59 -19.79 0.79
CA ASN A 105 2.72 -20.24 1.60
C ASN A 105 2.77 -21.77 1.67
N GLY A 106 3.89 -22.32 1.23
CA GLY A 106 4.08 -23.79 1.15
C GLY A 106 3.62 -24.43 -0.16
N ALA A 107 3.04 -23.68 -1.08
CA ALA A 107 2.58 -24.17 -2.39
C ALA A 107 3.51 -23.74 -3.56
N TYR A 108 4.80 -23.62 -3.30
CA TYR A 108 5.77 -22.98 -4.20
C TYR A 108 5.89 -23.63 -5.58
N ASP A 109 5.65 -24.93 -5.69
CA ASP A 109 5.74 -25.67 -6.96
C ASP A 109 4.42 -25.74 -7.72
N ASN A 110 3.34 -25.21 -7.14
CA ASN A 110 2.03 -25.21 -7.77
C ASN A 110 1.78 -23.93 -8.55
N PRO A 111 1.48 -24.00 -9.85
CA PRO A 111 1.12 -22.82 -10.62
C PRO A 111 -0.21 -22.24 -10.11
N VAL A 112 -0.28 -20.92 -10.03
CA VAL A 112 -1.52 -20.24 -9.70
C VAL A 112 -2.45 -20.27 -10.92
N GLU A 113 -3.56 -20.96 -10.81
CA GLU A 113 -4.59 -20.95 -11.85
C GLU A 113 -5.39 -19.63 -11.80
N LYS A 114 -5.87 -19.27 -10.62
CA LYS A 114 -6.68 -18.08 -10.40
C LYS A 114 -6.52 -17.53 -8.98
N LEU A 115 -6.53 -16.21 -8.84
CA LEU A 115 -6.65 -15.49 -7.57
C LEU A 115 -8.07 -14.96 -7.41
N LEU A 116 -8.73 -15.30 -6.30
CA LEU A 116 -10.04 -14.76 -5.93
C LEU A 116 -9.84 -13.62 -4.92
N LEU A 117 -9.95 -12.40 -5.41
CA LEU A 117 -9.76 -11.18 -4.62
C LEU A 117 -11.09 -10.74 -4.03
N THR A 118 -11.26 -10.87 -2.73
CA THR A 118 -12.50 -10.51 -2.05
C THR A 118 -12.71 -9.00 -1.95
N ALA A 119 -13.96 -8.56 -1.96
CA ALA A 119 -14.35 -7.16 -1.85
C ALA A 119 -15.64 -7.02 -1.04
N SER A 120 -15.77 -5.94 -0.27
CA SER A 120 -17.03 -5.56 0.39
C SER A 120 -18.05 -5.02 -0.61
N GLY A 121 -17.61 -4.54 -1.76
CA GLY A 121 -18.44 -3.85 -2.77
C GLY A 121 -18.75 -2.39 -2.43
N GLY A 122 -18.28 -1.89 -1.29
CA GLY A 122 -18.48 -0.52 -0.84
C GLY A 122 -19.95 -0.17 -0.48
N PRO A 123 -20.22 1.11 -0.12
CA PRO A 123 -21.54 1.55 0.34
C PRO A 123 -22.60 1.57 -0.77
N PHE A 124 -22.20 1.49 -2.03
CA PHE A 124 -23.10 1.67 -3.18
C PHE A 124 -23.38 0.38 -3.97
N ARG A 125 -22.92 -0.77 -3.47
CA ARG A 125 -23.01 -2.06 -4.16
C ARG A 125 -24.43 -2.47 -4.63
N GLN A 126 -25.47 -1.91 -4.01
CA GLN A 126 -26.87 -2.22 -4.33
C GLN A 126 -27.57 -1.11 -5.11
N LYS A 127 -26.85 -0.02 -5.47
CA LYS A 127 -27.43 1.12 -6.17
C LYS A 127 -27.46 0.91 -7.68
N THR A 128 -28.54 1.37 -8.31
CA THR A 128 -28.63 1.44 -9.78
C THR A 128 -27.75 2.58 -10.34
N MET A 129 -27.52 2.59 -11.65
CA MET A 129 -26.75 3.65 -12.29
C MET A 129 -27.40 5.03 -12.14
N GLU A 130 -28.74 5.08 -12.18
CA GLU A 130 -29.52 6.30 -11.97
C GLU A 130 -29.36 6.82 -10.54
N GLU A 131 -29.39 5.94 -9.55
CA GLU A 131 -29.16 6.28 -8.15
C GLU A 131 -27.72 6.73 -7.89
N LEU A 132 -26.74 6.12 -8.58
CA LEU A 132 -25.32 6.51 -8.48
C LEU A 132 -25.07 7.93 -8.99
N ALA A 133 -25.82 8.38 -10.03
CA ALA A 133 -25.73 9.74 -10.55
C ALA A 133 -26.15 10.81 -9.52
N LEU A 134 -26.92 10.45 -8.50
CA LEU A 134 -27.42 11.33 -7.45
C LEU A 134 -26.62 11.26 -6.14
N VAL A 135 -25.59 10.42 -6.08
CA VAL A 135 -24.78 10.22 -4.86
C VAL A 135 -23.95 11.44 -4.54
N LYS A 136 -23.93 11.83 -3.27
CA LYS A 136 -23.14 12.95 -2.74
C LYS A 136 -21.88 12.44 -2.04
N LYS A 137 -20.86 13.30 -1.95
CA LYS A 137 -19.58 13.04 -1.30
C LYS A 137 -19.75 12.52 0.13
N GLU A 138 -20.68 13.08 0.90
CA GLU A 138 -20.93 12.72 2.29
C GLU A 138 -21.42 11.27 2.43
N GLN A 139 -22.08 10.73 1.41
CA GLN A 139 -22.51 9.34 1.36
C GLN A 139 -21.35 8.41 1.03
N ALA A 140 -20.45 8.84 0.11
CA ALA A 140 -19.25 8.10 -0.24
C ALA A 140 -18.24 8.00 0.92
N LEU A 141 -18.23 8.97 1.84
CA LEU A 141 -17.40 8.98 3.04
C LEU A 141 -17.91 8.08 4.17
N LYS A 142 -19.06 7.42 4.00
CA LYS A 142 -19.64 6.49 4.98
C LYS A 142 -19.42 5.04 4.51
N HIS A 143 -18.35 4.40 4.99
CA HIS A 143 -18.16 2.98 4.74
C HIS A 143 -19.06 2.14 5.68
N PRO A 144 -19.75 1.08 5.18
CA PRO A 144 -20.66 0.30 6.01
C PRO A 144 -19.99 -0.44 7.17
N ASN A 145 -18.74 -0.89 6.98
CA ASN A 145 -18.07 -1.80 7.91
C ASN A 145 -16.83 -1.22 8.59
N TRP A 146 -16.20 -0.16 8.01
CA TRP A 146 -14.89 0.30 8.44
C TRP A 146 -14.81 1.80 8.65
N HIS A 147 -14.11 2.22 9.71
CA HIS A 147 -13.70 3.59 9.92
C HIS A 147 -12.27 3.78 9.37
N MET A 148 -12.16 4.38 8.21
CA MET A 148 -10.91 4.55 7.48
C MET A 148 -10.64 6.01 7.14
N GLY A 149 -9.43 6.33 6.68
CA GLY A 149 -9.11 7.66 6.14
C GLY A 149 -9.99 8.03 4.93
N ALA A 150 -10.19 9.32 4.69
CA ALA A 150 -11.10 9.81 3.65
C ALA A 150 -10.75 9.28 2.25
N LYS A 151 -9.47 9.22 1.89
CA LYS A 151 -9.02 8.74 0.57
C LYS A 151 -9.46 7.30 0.32
N ILE A 152 -9.12 6.36 1.19
CA ILE A 152 -9.44 4.94 1.02
C ILE A 152 -10.95 4.69 1.10
N THR A 153 -11.70 5.49 1.86
CA THR A 153 -13.16 5.39 1.95
C THR A 153 -13.82 5.76 0.62
N ILE A 154 -13.36 6.83 -0.05
CA ILE A 154 -13.81 7.21 -1.40
C ILE A 154 -13.40 6.17 -2.44
N ASP A 155 -12.16 5.65 -2.36
CA ASP A 155 -11.69 4.61 -3.26
C ASP A 155 -12.54 3.32 -3.12
N SER A 156 -12.93 2.96 -1.91
CA SER A 156 -13.84 1.84 -1.65
C SER A 156 -15.24 2.08 -2.23
N ALA A 157 -15.79 3.29 -2.05
CA ALA A 157 -17.10 3.66 -2.55
C ALA A 157 -17.20 3.61 -4.08
N SER A 158 -16.11 3.94 -4.78
CA SER A 158 -16.01 3.90 -6.24
C SER A 158 -15.48 2.57 -6.80
N MET A 159 -15.17 1.60 -5.95
CA MET A 159 -14.44 0.36 -6.29
C MET A 159 -13.02 0.60 -6.84
N MET A 160 -12.51 1.84 -6.82
CA MET A 160 -11.15 2.15 -7.26
C MET A 160 -10.09 1.48 -6.36
N ASN A 161 -10.37 1.36 -5.05
CA ASN A 161 -9.50 0.60 -4.15
C ASN A 161 -9.30 -0.83 -4.66
N LYS A 162 -10.36 -1.50 -5.07
CA LYS A 162 -10.29 -2.86 -5.62
C LYS A 162 -9.58 -2.90 -6.97
N GLY A 163 -9.74 -1.87 -7.80
CA GLY A 163 -8.97 -1.71 -9.04
C GLY A 163 -7.45 -1.61 -8.78
N PHE A 164 -7.04 -0.84 -7.77
CA PHE A 164 -5.64 -0.77 -7.35
C PHE A 164 -5.14 -2.12 -6.83
N GLU A 165 -5.94 -2.83 -6.07
CA GLU A 165 -5.60 -4.14 -5.54
C GLU A 165 -5.44 -5.21 -6.64
N VAL A 166 -6.22 -5.15 -7.71
CA VAL A 166 -6.01 -6.02 -8.89
C VAL A 166 -4.63 -5.75 -9.51
N ILE A 167 -4.23 -4.48 -9.66
CA ILE A 167 -2.91 -4.12 -10.19
C ILE A 167 -1.81 -4.56 -9.23
N GLU A 168 -2.01 -4.37 -7.93
CA GLU A 168 -1.06 -4.80 -6.89
C GLU A 168 -0.88 -6.33 -6.90
N ALA A 169 -1.97 -7.10 -6.96
CA ALA A 169 -1.93 -8.57 -7.04
C ALA A 169 -1.14 -9.07 -8.24
N LYS A 170 -1.31 -8.44 -9.41
CA LYS A 170 -0.53 -8.76 -10.61
C LYS A 170 0.97 -8.71 -10.32
N TRP A 171 1.43 -7.65 -9.67
CA TRP A 171 2.86 -7.45 -9.42
C TRP A 171 3.39 -8.29 -8.26
N LEU A 172 2.63 -8.42 -7.17
CA LEU A 172 3.05 -9.21 -6.00
C LEU A 172 3.16 -10.70 -6.30
N PHE A 173 2.22 -11.24 -7.06
CA PHE A 173 2.12 -12.68 -7.29
C PHE A 173 2.55 -13.11 -8.70
N GLY A 174 2.96 -12.16 -9.55
CA GLY A 174 3.46 -12.47 -10.90
C GLY A 174 2.42 -13.08 -11.84
N VAL A 175 1.12 -12.85 -11.59
CA VAL A 175 0.01 -13.41 -12.37
C VAL A 175 -0.46 -12.46 -13.46
N GLN A 176 -1.13 -13.00 -14.48
CA GLN A 176 -1.78 -12.19 -15.50
C GLN A 176 -3.09 -11.59 -14.99
N PRO A 177 -3.52 -10.42 -15.48
CA PRO A 177 -4.81 -9.83 -15.09
C PRO A 177 -6.01 -10.76 -15.30
N SER A 178 -5.96 -11.63 -16.32
CA SER A 178 -7.00 -12.64 -16.59
C SER A 178 -7.10 -13.74 -15.52
N GLN A 179 -6.08 -13.90 -14.69
CA GLN A 179 -6.06 -14.83 -13.57
C GLN A 179 -6.60 -14.21 -12.27
N ILE A 180 -6.98 -12.93 -12.27
CA ILE A 180 -7.49 -12.24 -11.08
C ILE A 180 -9.00 -12.02 -11.23
N GLU A 181 -9.76 -12.58 -10.34
CA GLU A 181 -11.21 -12.42 -10.28
C GLU A 181 -11.63 -11.71 -8.99
N VAL A 182 -12.45 -10.68 -9.10
CA VAL A 182 -12.98 -9.95 -7.94
C VAL A 182 -14.29 -10.57 -7.51
N VAL A 183 -14.36 -11.00 -6.25
CA VAL A 183 -15.55 -11.58 -5.64
C VAL A 183 -16.12 -10.63 -4.58
N VAL A 184 -17.27 -10.05 -4.86
CA VAL A 184 -17.97 -9.21 -3.87
C VAL A 184 -18.69 -10.13 -2.88
N HIS A 185 -18.25 -10.10 -1.62
CA HIS A 185 -18.85 -10.87 -0.54
C HIS A 185 -19.74 -9.97 0.31
N PRO A 186 -21.05 -10.22 0.39
CA PRO A 186 -22.02 -9.29 1.00
C PRO A 186 -22.07 -9.35 2.53
N GLN A 187 -21.35 -10.27 3.15
CA GLN A 187 -21.35 -10.48 4.62
C GLN A 187 -20.18 -9.78 5.31
#